data_295b9f51b56a64a4ca647a8f19b39473
#
_entry.id   295b9f51b56a64a4ca647a8f19b39473
#
_cell.length_a   1.000
_cell.length_b   1.000
_cell.length_c   1.000
_cell.angle_alpha   90.00
_cell.angle_beta   90.00
_cell.angle_gamma   90.00
#
_symmetry.space_group_name_H-M   'P 1'
#
loop_
_entity.id
_entity.type
_entity.pdbx_description
1 polymer ?
#
loop_
_entity_poly.entity_id
_entity_poly.type
_entity_poly.pdbx_seq_one_letter_code
_entity_poly.pdbx_strand_id
1 'polypeptide(L)'
;MAKSSFLNRNNMPLVHSEKIEETSTLLLWKLTETESELHESLGSSYNLDDLETISHPQKRREWLASRILIKILVEQFGFHYEGTHKDEHGKAFLVNNASHISLTHTFDYVAAVINASAPVGIDMEKTDLKLQRTSGKFLSPPEFDHANNLLEVLCMYWCAKEAIYKLYGKKKISFKNSIYIKPFNKSELILKGILSDDDENLKINSNIHIRWFEEYCLAISV
;
A
#
# COMPACT_ATOMS: atom_id res chain seq x y z
N MET A 1 4.61 -13.16 30.70
CA MET A 1 5.54 -12.12 30.17
C MET A 1 6.58 -12.79 29.29
N ALA A 2 6.31 -12.92 28.03
CA ALA A 2 7.28 -13.40 27.02
C ALA A 2 7.63 -12.19 26.16
N LYS A 3 8.80 -11.60 26.40
CA LYS A 3 9.37 -10.55 25.55
C LYS A 3 9.69 -11.19 24.19
N SER A 4 9.04 -10.70 23.17
CA SER A 4 9.29 -11.01 21.77
C SER A 4 10.78 -10.82 21.42
N SER A 5 11.49 -11.93 21.24
CA SER A 5 12.91 -12.00 20.83
C SER A 5 13.09 -11.94 19.31
N PHE A 6 12.10 -11.43 18.55
CA PHE A 6 12.13 -11.42 17.08
C PHE A 6 12.85 -10.23 16.44
N LEU A 7 13.29 -9.24 17.22
CA LEU A 7 13.91 -8.01 16.69
C LEU A 7 15.44 -8.04 16.62
N ASN A 8 16.09 -9.21 16.73
CA ASN A 8 17.56 -9.27 16.73
C ASN A 8 18.11 -10.26 15.72
N ARG A 9 17.76 -10.11 14.43
CA ARG A 9 18.50 -10.67 13.31
C ARG A 9 18.92 -9.54 12.38
N ASN A 10 20.15 -9.11 12.54
CA ASN A 10 21.03 -8.38 11.66
C ASN A 10 20.35 -7.51 10.58
N ASN A 11 20.37 -6.17 10.78
CA ASN A 11 20.21 -5.13 9.73
C ASN A 11 19.02 -5.28 8.77
N MET A 12 17.83 -5.55 9.27
CA MET A 12 16.64 -5.36 8.42
C MET A 12 16.29 -3.87 8.41
N PRO A 13 16.27 -3.20 7.24
CA PRO A 13 15.99 -1.77 7.16
C PRO A 13 14.49 -1.47 7.24
N LEU A 14 13.81 -2.09 8.23
CA LEU A 14 12.46 -1.67 8.62
C LEU A 14 12.56 -0.27 9.18
N VAL A 15 12.15 0.72 8.41
CA VAL A 15 12.28 2.14 8.78
C VAL A 15 11.08 2.67 9.53
N HIS A 16 9.93 1.99 9.41
CA HIS A 16 8.73 2.38 10.13
C HIS A 16 7.81 1.19 10.40
N SER A 17 7.19 1.20 11.59
CA SER A 17 6.14 0.27 11.99
C SER A 17 5.10 1.04 12.79
N GLU A 18 3.84 0.99 12.38
CA GLU A 18 2.77 1.77 13.00
C GLU A 18 1.46 0.98 13.02
N LYS A 19 0.76 1.05 14.17
CA LYS A 19 -0.61 0.61 14.30
C LYS A 19 -1.52 1.74 13.82
N ILE A 20 -2.14 1.56 12.66
CA ILE A 20 -3.01 2.58 12.04
C ILE A 20 -4.37 2.65 12.76
N GLU A 21 -4.95 1.47 13.01
CA GLU A 21 -6.17 1.27 13.78
C GLU A 21 -6.00 0.04 14.67
N GLU A 22 -7.01 -0.32 15.45
CA GLU A 22 -6.92 -1.43 16.37
C GLU A 22 -6.58 -2.76 15.68
N THR A 23 -7.09 -2.95 14.47
CA THR A 23 -6.92 -4.16 13.65
C THR A 23 -5.96 -3.98 12.48
N SER A 24 -5.34 -2.82 12.31
CA SER A 24 -4.50 -2.50 11.16
C SER A 24 -3.08 -2.13 11.54
N THR A 25 -2.10 -2.73 10.90
CA THR A 25 -0.66 -2.44 11.10
C THR A 25 0.03 -2.21 9.76
N LEU A 26 0.82 -1.13 9.71
CA LEU A 26 1.69 -0.74 8.61
C LEU A 26 3.13 -1.16 8.90
N LEU A 27 3.82 -1.67 7.91
CA LEU A 27 5.29 -1.75 7.87
C LEU A 27 5.83 -1.05 6.63
N LEU A 28 6.93 -0.31 6.79
CA LEU A 28 7.69 0.34 5.72
C LEU A 28 9.15 -0.11 5.77
N TRP A 29 9.67 -0.52 4.63
CA TRP A 29 11.01 -1.03 4.42
C TRP A 29 11.76 -0.17 3.42
N LYS A 30 12.99 0.25 3.72
CA LYS A 30 13.89 0.88 2.73
C LYS A 30 14.66 -0.22 2.01
N LEU A 31 14.48 -0.33 0.71
CA LEU A 31 14.99 -1.43 -0.11
C LEU A 31 16.48 -1.25 -0.45
N THR A 32 17.34 -1.78 0.39
CA THR A 32 18.81 -1.68 0.25
C THR A 32 19.48 -3.02 -0.05
N GLU A 33 18.80 -4.13 0.21
CA GLU A 33 19.34 -5.47 0.07
C GLU A 33 19.45 -5.91 -1.38
N THR A 34 20.35 -6.86 -1.59
CA THR A 34 20.46 -7.64 -2.82
C THR A 34 19.31 -8.66 -2.93
N GLU A 35 19.04 -9.15 -4.13
CA GLU A 35 18.06 -10.22 -4.36
C GLU A 35 18.39 -11.47 -3.54
N SER A 36 19.67 -11.85 -3.44
CA SER A 36 20.13 -13.03 -2.70
C SER A 36 19.84 -12.93 -1.21
N GLU A 37 20.10 -11.76 -0.60
CA GLU A 37 19.81 -11.51 0.82
C GLU A 37 18.31 -11.55 1.12
N LEU A 38 17.50 -10.97 0.24
CA LEU A 38 16.04 -11.03 0.37
C LEU A 38 15.51 -12.45 0.22
N HIS A 39 16.06 -13.21 -0.73
CA HIS A 39 15.67 -14.60 -0.94
C HIS A 39 15.99 -15.47 0.28
N GLU A 40 17.18 -15.32 0.86
CA GLU A 40 17.57 -15.99 2.11
C GLU A 40 16.65 -15.60 3.27
N SER A 41 16.30 -14.30 3.39
CA SER A 41 15.43 -13.78 4.44
C SER A 41 13.99 -14.30 4.34
N LEU A 42 13.45 -14.46 3.13
CA LEU A 42 12.13 -15.04 2.91
C LEU A 42 12.09 -16.54 3.27
N GLY A 43 13.17 -17.27 2.95
CA GLY A 43 13.30 -18.71 3.12
C GLY A 43 12.72 -19.52 1.94
N SER A 44 13.03 -20.81 1.91
CA SER A 44 12.75 -21.70 0.76
C SER A 44 11.37 -22.38 0.80
N SER A 45 10.54 -22.10 1.80
CA SER A 45 9.28 -22.83 2.03
C SER A 45 8.09 -22.28 1.25
N TYR A 46 8.27 -21.22 0.44
CA TYR A 46 7.17 -20.54 -0.23
C TYR A 46 7.23 -20.72 -1.74
N ASN A 47 6.05 -20.67 -2.38
CA ASN A 47 5.96 -20.68 -3.83
C ASN A 47 6.57 -19.39 -4.41
N LEU A 48 7.52 -19.55 -5.33
CA LEU A 48 8.24 -18.48 -6.01
C LEU A 48 7.92 -18.40 -7.51
N ASP A 49 6.91 -19.10 -8.00
CA ASP A 49 6.57 -19.17 -9.44
C ASP A 49 6.36 -17.77 -10.04
N ASP A 50 5.68 -16.88 -9.31
CA ASP A 50 5.52 -15.49 -9.72
C ASP A 50 6.88 -14.77 -9.89
N LEU A 51 7.85 -15.04 -9.02
CA LEU A 51 9.18 -14.42 -9.08
C LEU A 51 9.94 -14.84 -10.35
N GLU A 52 9.78 -16.08 -10.80
CA GLU A 52 10.43 -16.58 -12.00
C GLU A 52 9.94 -15.89 -13.27
N THR A 53 8.72 -15.35 -13.25
CA THR A 53 8.17 -14.58 -14.38
C THR A 53 8.71 -13.14 -14.45
N ILE A 54 9.36 -12.64 -13.40
CA ILE A 54 9.87 -11.28 -13.31
C ILE A 54 11.31 -11.21 -13.80
N SER A 55 11.55 -10.57 -14.94
CA SER A 55 12.89 -10.42 -15.52
C SER A 55 13.68 -9.22 -14.97
N HIS A 56 13.01 -8.15 -14.52
CA HIS A 56 13.66 -6.92 -14.09
C HIS A 56 14.21 -7.03 -12.66
N PRO A 57 15.55 -6.86 -12.40
CA PRO A 57 16.15 -7.09 -11.08
C PRO A 57 15.53 -6.26 -9.95
N GLN A 58 15.21 -4.98 -10.19
CA GLN A 58 14.54 -4.14 -9.20
C GLN A 58 13.17 -4.69 -8.82
N LYS A 59 12.38 -5.16 -9.81
CA LYS A 59 11.04 -5.72 -9.55
C LYS A 59 11.10 -7.05 -8.80
N ARG A 60 12.15 -7.83 -9.00
CA ARG A 60 12.41 -9.06 -8.23
C ARG A 60 12.66 -8.74 -6.76
N ARG A 61 13.50 -7.73 -6.46
CA ARG A 61 13.75 -7.26 -5.09
C ARG A 61 12.49 -6.71 -4.42
N GLU A 62 11.72 -5.86 -5.12
CA GLU A 62 10.45 -5.34 -4.65
C GLU A 62 9.46 -6.45 -4.32
N TRP A 63 9.38 -7.48 -5.17
CA TRP A 63 8.54 -8.65 -4.95
C TRP A 63 8.94 -9.41 -3.68
N LEU A 64 10.22 -9.74 -3.53
CA LEU A 64 10.74 -10.46 -2.36
C LEU A 64 10.52 -9.68 -1.06
N ALA A 65 10.89 -8.41 -1.03
CA ALA A 65 10.71 -7.55 0.14
C ALA A 65 9.23 -7.44 0.54
N SER A 66 8.32 -7.36 -0.44
CA SER A 66 6.89 -7.31 -0.16
C SER A 66 6.39 -8.60 0.52
N ARG A 67 6.90 -9.78 0.14
CA ARG A 67 6.54 -11.07 0.78
C ARG A 67 7.08 -11.18 2.19
N ILE A 68 8.30 -10.68 2.42
CA ILE A 68 8.90 -10.62 3.76
C ILE A 68 8.06 -9.72 4.68
N LEU A 69 7.66 -8.53 4.21
CA LEU A 69 6.81 -7.62 4.99
C LEU A 69 5.47 -8.25 5.36
N ILE A 70 4.80 -8.90 4.39
CA ILE A 70 3.54 -9.59 4.67
C ILE A 70 3.76 -10.72 5.67
N LYS A 71 4.80 -11.52 5.52
CA LYS A 71 5.16 -12.58 6.47
C LYS A 71 5.29 -12.03 7.88
N ILE A 72 6.06 -10.95 8.06
CA ILE A 72 6.24 -10.31 9.35
C ILE A 72 4.90 -9.83 9.92
N LEU A 73 4.06 -9.17 9.12
CA LEU A 73 2.73 -8.72 9.53
C LEU A 73 1.85 -9.87 10.00
N VAL A 74 1.76 -10.94 9.22
CA VAL A 74 0.93 -12.12 9.55
C VAL A 74 1.41 -12.77 10.84
N GLU A 75 2.72 -12.93 11.02
CA GLU A 75 3.32 -13.51 12.22
C GLU A 75 3.14 -12.62 13.46
N GLN A 76 3.16 -11.29 13.31
CA GLN A 76 2.86 -10.35 14.40
C GLN A 76 1.41 -10.46 14.91
N PHE A 77 0.47 -10.85 14.04
CA PHE A 77 -0.92 -11.13 14.41
C PHE A 77 -1.11 -12.57 14.98
N GLY A 78 -0.02 -13.34 15.12
CA GLY A 78 -0.04 -14.68 15.68
C GLY A 78 -0.48 -15.78 14.70
N PHE A 79 -0.51 -15.49 13.40
CA PHE A 79 -0.84 -16.46 12.35
C PHE A 79 0.42 -17.01 11.71
N HIS A 80 0.29 -18.18 11.07
CA HIS A 80 1.33 -18.73 10.22
C HIS A 80 1.19 -18.16 8.80
N TYR A 81 2.31 -17.72 8.21
CA TYR A 81 2.31 -17.24 6.82
C TYR A 81 2.49 -18.43 5.86
N GLU A 82 1.53 -18.64 4.97
CA GLU A 82 1.53 -19.72 3.98
C GLU A 82 1.69 -19.22 2.53
N GLY A 83 1.90 -17.90 2.36
CA GLY A 83 2.01 -17.28 1.05
C GLY A 83 0.85 -16.38 0.69
N THR A 84 0.87 -15.91 -0.55
CA THR A 84 -0.18 -15.06 -1.12
C THR A 84 -0.60 -15.57 -2.49
N HIS A 85 -1.83 -15.28 -2.88
CA HIS A 85 -2.32 -15.46 -4.25
C HIS A 85 -3.00 -14.18 -4.73
N LYS A 86 -3.24 -14.07 -6.02
CA LYS A 86 -3.98 -12.95 -6.62
C LYS A 86 -5.32 -13.43 -7.16
N ASP A 87 -6.34 -12.59 -7.03
CA ASP A 87 -7.61 -12.81 -7.71
C ASP A 87 -7.54 -12.41 -9.20
N GLU A 88 -8.65 -12.54 -9.90
CA GLU A 88 -8.81 -12.17 -11.32
C GLU A 88 -8.58 -10.66 -11.58
N HIS A 89 -8.70 -9.84 -10.55
CA HIS A 89 -8.45 -8.40 -10.60
C HIS A 89 -6.99 -8.04 -10.26
N GLY A 90 -6.20 -9.01 -9.78
CA GLY A 90 -4.80 -8.84 -9.38
C GLY A 90 -4.62 -8.35 -7.94
N LYS A 91 -5.69 -8.31 -7.13
CA LYS A 91 -5.62 -8.03 -5.70
C LYS A 91 -4.97 -9.21 -4.98
N ALA A 92 -4.02 -8.91 -4.08
CA ALA A 92 -3.35 -9.93 -3.28
C ALA A 92 -4.21 -10.36 -2.08
N PHE A 93 -4.24 -11.67 -1.84
CA PHE A 93 -4.87 -12.31 -0.70
C PHE A 93 -3.88 -13.25 -0.03
N LEU A 94 -4.07 -13.48 1.27
CA LEU A 94 -3.33 -14.49 2.02
C LEU A 94 -3.88 -15.90 1.74
N VAL A 95 -2.99 -16.89 1.72
CA VAL A 95 -3.39 -18.29 1.69
C VAL A 95 -3.88 -18.68 3.08
N ASN A 96 -5.03 -19.35 3.17
CA ASN A 96 -5.63 -19.86 4.41
C ASN A 96 -5.79 -18.82 5.55
N ASN A 97 -5.90 -17.53 5.23
CA ASN A 97 -6.07 -16.47 6.22
C ASN A 97 -7.03 -15.41 5.70
N ALA A 98 -8.03 -15.04 6.51
CA ALA A 98 -9.09 -14.11 6.14
C ALA A 98 -8.71 -12.63 6.31
N SER A 99 -7.53 -12.32 6.86
CA SER A 99 -7.06 -10.94 6.99
C SER A 99 -6.81 -10.32 5.63
N HIS A 100 -7.08 -9.03 5.53
CA HIS A 100 -6.89 -8.26 4.30
C HIS A 100 -5.49 -7.66 4.27
N ILE A 101 -4.86 -7.67 3.11
CA ILE A 101 -3.54 -7.10 2.89
C ILE A 101 -3.55 -6.13 1.72
N SER A 102 -2.66 -5.16 1.76
CA SER A 102 -2.34 -4.32 0.61
C SER A 102 -0.86 -3.97 0.58
N LEU A 103 -0.34 -3.75 -0.62
CA LEU A 103 1.07 -3.58 -0.90
C LEU A 103 1.30 -2.38 -1.80
N THR A 104 2.42 -1.71 -1.59
CA THR A 104 2.95 -0.72 -2.53
C THR A 104 4.46 -0.76 -2.53
N HIS A 105 5.06 -0.31 -3.61
CA HIS A 105 6.51 -0.19 -3.73
C HIS A 105 6.88 1.00 -4.62
N THR A 106 7.97 1.64 -4.25
CA THR A 106 8.68 2.63 -5.05
C THR A 106 10.07 2.10 -5.37
N PHE A 107 10.93 2.92 -5.98
CA PHE A 107 12.31 2.52 -6.20
C PHE A 107 13.07 2.28 -4.89
N ASP A 108 12.79 3.13 -3.86
CA ASP A 108 13.51 3.12 -2.59
C ASP A 108 12.80 2.37 -1.47
N TYR A 109 11.47 2.20 -1.56
CA TYR A 109 10.66 1.69 -0.46
C TYR A 109 9.69 0.60 -0.89
N VAL A 110 9.45 -0.31 0.03
CA VAL A 110 8.32 -1.27 -0.04
C VAL A 110 7.49 -1.09 1.22
N ALA A 111 6.17 -1.00 1.08
CA ALA A 111 5.26 -0.92 2.21
C ALA A 111 4.17 -1.97 2.12
N ALA A 112 3.76 -2.48 3.28
CA ALA A 112 2.66 -3.40 3.41
C ALA A 112 1.77 -3.02 4.59
N VAL A 113 0.49 -3.23 4.44
CA VAL A 113 -0.49 -3.10 5.52
C VAL A 113 -1.32 -4.38 5.61
N ILE A 114 -1.61 -4.79 6.84
CA ILE A 114 -2.59 -5.82 7.16
C ILE A 114 -3.75 -5.23 7.94
N ASN A 115 -4.96 -5.69 7.69
CA ASN A 115 -6.13 -5.45 8.53
C ASN A 115 -6.83 -6.78 8.80
N ALA A 116 -7.01 -7.12 10.08
CA ALA A 116 -7.57 -8.42 10.48
C ALA A 116 -9.07 -8.55 10.23
N SER A 117 -9.81 -7.45 9.99
CA SER A 117 -11.28 -7.47 9.99
C SER A 117 -11.95 -6.82 8.78
N ALA A 118 -11.25 -5.93 8.05
CA ALA A 118 -11.85 -5.15 6.98
C ALA A 118 -10.89 -4.94 5.79
N PRO A 119 -11.40 -4.70 4.58
CA PRO A 119 -10.58 -4.33 3.43
C PRO A 119 -9.69 -3.13 3.72
N VAL A 120 -8.49 -3.15 3.16
CA VAL A 120 -7.50 -2.11 3.32
C VAL A 120 -6.78 -1.87 1.99
N GLY A 121 -6.34 -0.64 1.78
CA GLY A 121 -5.54 -0.27 0.62
C GLY A 121 -4.37 0.64 1.01
N ILE A 122 -3.23 0.50 0.33
CA ILE A 122 -2.04 1.32 0.56
C ILE A 122 -1.42 1.75 -0.76
N ASP A 123 -1.01 3.00 -0.81
CA ASP A 123 -0.19 3.50 -1.91
C ASP A 123 0.91 4.45 -1.42
N MET A 124 2.03 4.47 -2.16
CA MET A 124 3.17 5.33 -1.86
C MET A 124 3.79 5.83 -3.15
N GLU A 125 3.96 7.15 -3.26
CA GLU A 125 4.53 7.78 -4.44
C GLU A 125 5.48 8.92 -4.06
N LYS A 126 6.53 9.06 -4.86
CA LYS A 126 7.41 10.22 -4.79
C LYS A 126 6.71 11.43 -5.41
N THR A 127 6.93 12.63 -4.82
CA THR A 127 6.50 13.87 -5.48
C THR A 127 7.25 14.05 -6.80
N ASP A 128 6.51 14.14 -7.90
CA ASP A 128 7.07 14.24 -9.26
C ASP A 128 6.27 15.23 -10.12
N LEU A 129 6.97 16.04 -10.92
CA LEU A 129 6.36 16.99 -11.86
C LEU A 129 5.40 16.34 -12.88
N LYS A 130 5.52 15.03 -13.09
CA LYS A 130 4.59 14.23 -13.88
C LYS A 130 3.15 14.37 -13.36
N LEU A 131 2.96 14.50 -12.03
CA LEU A 131 1.64 14.65 -11.42
C LEU A 131 0.91 15.92 -11.91
N GLN A 132 1.62 17.03 -12.09
CA GLN A 132 1.04 18.27 -12.63
C GLN A 132 0.50 18.06 -14.05
N ARG A 133 1.22 17.31 -14.90
CA ARG A 133 0.83 17.05 -16.28
C ARG A 133 -0.31 16.04 -16.40
N THR A 134 -0.48 15.18 -15.41
CA THR A 134 -1.47 14.08 -15.43
C THR A 134 -2.68 14.33 -14.53
N SER A 135 -2.68 15.37 -13.70
CA SER A 135 -3.72 15.68 -12.72
C SER A 135 -5.14 15.69 -13.29
N GLY A 136 -5.34 16.27 -14.48
CA GLY A 136 -6.64 16.29 -15.15
C GLY A 136 -7.21 14.90 -15.54
N LYS A 137 -6.38 13.83 -15.46
CA LYS A 137 -6.82 12.45 -15.72
C LYS A 137 -7.43 11.78 -14.49
N PHE A 138 -7.03 12.20 -13.29
CA PHE A 138 -7.47 11.57 -12.05
C PHE A 138 -8.22 12.48 -11.09
N LEU A 139 -8.15 13.81 -11.24
CA LEU A 139 -8.89 14.77 -10.43
C LEU A 139 -10.21 15.17 -11.09
N SER A 140 -11.27 15.23 -10.30
CA SER A 140 -12.51 15.91 -10.65
C SER A 140 -12.28 17.43 -10.70
N PRO A 141 -13.14 18.24 -11.36
CA PRO A 141 -12.95 19.69 -11.43
C PRO A 141 -12.80 20.36 -10.05
N PRO A 142 -13.62 20.06 -9.01
CA PRO A 142 -13.42 20.65 -7.69
C PRO A 142 -12.09 20.28 -7.02
N GLU A 143 -11.64 19.02 -7.20
CA GLU A 143 -10.35 18.57 -6.66
C GLU A 143 -9.18 19.25 -7.38
N PHE A 144 -9.31 19.45 -8.70
CA PHE A 144 -8.30 20.15 -9.50
C PHE A 144 -8.14 21.61 -9.07
N ASP A 145 -9.25 22.32 -8.87
CA ASP A 145 -9.26 23.68 -8.38
C ASP A 145 -8.66 23.77 -6.97
N HIS A 146 -9.06 22.85 -6.08
CA HIS A 146 -8.52 22.77 -4.72
C HIS A 146 -7.02 22.46 -4.71
N ALA A 147 -6.54 21.57 -5.56
CA ALA A 147 -5.13 21.20 -5.62
C ALA A 147 -4.23 22.37 -6.05
N ASN A 148 -4.79 23.36 -6.78
CA ASN A 148 -4.11 24.56 -7.23
C ASN A 148 -2.70 24.30 -7.81
N ASN A 149 -2.56 23.17 -8.50
CA ASN A 149 -1.31 22.69 -9.09
C ASN A 149 -0.13 22.52 -8.09
N LEU A 150 -0.39 22.47 -6.78
CA LEU A 150 0.62 22.27 -5.75
C LEU A 150 1.06 20.79 -5.74
N LEU A 151 2.33 20.55 -5.98
CA LEU A 151 2.88 19.21 -6.21
C LEU A 151 2.61 18.21 -5.05
N GLU A 152 2.79 18.67 -3.81
CA GLU A 152 2.51 17.84 -2.63
C GLU A 152 1.01 17.50 -2.51
N VAL A 153 0.13 18.45 -2.78
CA VAL A 153 -1.33 18.24 -2.74
C VAL A 153 -1.76 17.28 -3.84
N LEU A 154 -1.19 17.40 -5.04
CA LEU A 154 -1.41 16.47 -6.15
C LEU A 154 -0.95 15.05 -5.78
N CYS A 155 0.20 14.92 -5.10
CA CYS A 155 0.71 13.63 -4.63
C CYS A 155 -0.23 13.02 -3.58
N MET A 156 -0.72 13.81 -2.62
CA MET A 156 -1.71 13.35 -1.63
C MET A 156 -3.00 12.85 -2.30
N TYR A 157 -3.52 13.59 -3.29
CA TYR A 157 -4.70 13.15 -4.05
C TYR A 157 -4.46 11.83 -4.78
N TRP A 158 -3.31 11.73 -5.46
CA TRP A 158 -2.97 10.52 -6.22
C TRP A 158 -2.87 9.29 -5.31
N CYS A 159 -2.04 9.36 -4.26
CA CYS A 159 -1.88 8.27 -3.30
C CYS A 159 -3.20 7.91 -2.60
N ALA A 160 -4.01 8.91 -2.22
CA ALA A 160 -5.30 8.67 -1.58
C ALA A 160 -6.26 7.92 -2.50
N LYS A 161 -6.35 8.30 -3.78
CA LYS A 161 -7.20 7.62 -4.77
C LYS A 161 -6.71 6.22 -5.09
N GLU A 162 -5.40 6.02 -5.24
CA GLU A 162 -4.80 4.69 -5.42
C GLU A 162 -5.04 3.78 -4.21
N ALA A 163 -4.92 4.31 -2.98
CA ALA A 163 -5.21 3.55 -1.78
C ALA A 163 -6.67 3.10 -1.71
N ILE A 164 -7.63 3.97 -2.04
CA ILE A 164 -9.06 3.60 -2.12
C ILE A 164 -9.29 2.58 -3.23
N TYR A 165 -8.67 2.76 -4.39
CA TYR A 165 -8.77 1.80 -5.50
C TYR A 165 -8.26 0.41 -5.11
N LYS A 166 -7.12 0.34 -4.40
CA LYS A 166 -6.57 -0.93 -3.88
C LYS A 166 -7.43 -1.53 -2.77
N LEU A 167 -8.06 -0.70 -1.92
CA LEU A 167 -9.03 -1.17 -0.93
C LEU A 167 -10.23 -1.83 -1.64
N TYR A 168 -10.79 -1.17 -2.64
CA TYR A 168 -11.89 -1.69 -3.44
C TYR A 168 -11.54 -3.00 -4.15
N GLY A 169 -10.37 -3.05 -4.79
CA GLY A 169 -9.78 -4.25 -5.37
C GLY A 169 -10.37 -4.73 -6.69
N LYS A 170 -11.44 -4.13 -7.20
CA LYS A 170 -11.98 -4.45 -8.52
C LYS A 170 -11.40 -3.49 -9.58
N LYS A 171 -11.38 -3.93 -10.84
CA LYS A 171 -10.92 -3.12 -11.99
C LYS A 171 -12.06 -2.29 -12.59
N LYS A 172 -11.68 -1.35 -13.47
CA LYS A 172 -12.58 -0.60 -14.36
C LYS A 172 -13.36 0.55 -13.73
N ILE A 173 -12.91 1.14 -12.61
CA ILE A 173 -13.48 2.38 -12.11
C ILE A 173 -12.64 3.59 -12.53
N SER A 174 -13.29 4.72 -12.70
CA SER A 174 -12.65 5.99 -13.06
C SER A 174 -12.17 6.72 -11.81
N PHE A 175 -10.88 6.99 -11.68
CA PHE A 175 -10.34 7.79 -10.57
C PHE A 175 -10.96 9.18 -10.51
N LYS A 176 -11.24 9.78 -11.66
CA LYS A 176 -11.83 11.10 -11.78
C LYS A 176 -13.30 11.15 -11.39
N ASN A 177 -14.06 10.13 -11.76
CA ASN A 177 -15.53 10.15 -11.65
C ASN A 177 -16.05 9.28 -10.49
N SER A 178 -15.33 8.20 -10.14
CA SER A 178 -15.79 7.23 -9.15
C SER A 178 -15.14 7.40 -7.77
N ILE A 179 -13.97 8.08 -7.70
CA ILE A 179 -13.26 8.30 -6.42
C ILE A 179 -13.16 9.79 -6.16
N TYR A 180 -13.76 10.23 -5.07
CA TYR A 180 -13.75 11.61 -4.63
C TYR A 180 -13.09 11.75 -3.26
N ILE A 181 -12.11 12.65 -3.16
CA ILE A 181 -11.47 13.02 -1.90
C ILE A 181 -12.01 14.39 -1.48
N LYS A 182 -12.55 14.50 -0.26
CA LYS A 182 -13.03 15.77 0.26
C LYS A 182 -11.86 16.77 0.35
N PRO A 183 -12.11 18.06 0.12
CA PRO A 183 -11.09 19.09 0.31
C PRO A 183 -10.44 18.98 1.71
N PHE A 184 -9.14 19.20 1.76
CA PHE A 184 -8.32 19.05 2.97
C PHE A 184 -7.24 20.11 3.06
N ASN A 185 -6.72 20.34 4.24
CA ASN A 185 -5.51 21.16 4.41
C ASN A 185 -4.28 20.25 4.21
N LYS A 186 -3.22 20.81 3.61
CA LYS A 186 -1.96 20.08 3.36
C LYS A 186 -1.35 19.46 4.63
N SER A 187 -1.63 19.99 5.81
CA SER A 187 -1.19 19.48 7.11
C SER A 187 -2.08 18.40 7.71
N GLU A 188 -3.22 18.09 7.08
CA GLU A 188 -4.09 17.02 7.57
C GLU A 188 -3.46 15.65 7.34
N LEU A 189 -3.49 14.82 8.39
CA LEU A 189 -2.95 13.47 8.37
C LEU A 189 -4.03 12.39 8.16
N ILE A 190 -5.31 12.78 8.14
CA ILE A 190 -6.44 11.89 7.88
C ILE A 190 -7.40 12.61 6.93
N LEU A 191 -7.49 12.10 5.72
CA LEU A 191 -8.42 12.58 4.70
C LEU A 191 -9.70 11.75 4.68
N LYS A 192 -10.73 12.27 4.03
CA LYS A 192 -12.00 11.57 3.81
C LYS A 192 -12.18 11.35 2.32
N GLY A 193 -12.41 10.11 1.93
CA GLY A 193 -12.68 9.72 0.55
C GLY A 193 -13.97 8.96 0.40
N ILE A 194 -14.49 8.97 -0.82
CA ILE A 194 -15.70 8.25 -1.22
C ILE A 194 -15.40 7.57 -2.55
N LEU A 195 -15.68 6.28 -2.62
CA LEU A 195 -15.78 5.56 -3.88
C LEU A 195 -17.23 5.28 -4.18
N SER A 196 -17.67 5.56 -5.41
CA SER A 196 -18.99 5.19 -5.93
C SER A 196 -18.81 4.33 -7.17
N ASP A 197 -19.48 3.19 -7.18
CA ASP A 197 -19.58 2.31 -8.32
C ASP A 197 -21.07 2.15 -8.66
N ASP A 198 -21.52 2.85 -9.70
CA ASP A 198 -22.93 2.89 -10.08
C ASP A 198 -23.41 1.55 -10.65
N ASP A 199 -22.52 0.80 -11.32
CA ASP A 199 -22.83 -0.51 -11.89
C ASP A 199 -23.12 -1.54 -10.79
N GLU A 200 -22.44 -1.44 -9.66
CA GLU A 200 -22.62 -2.31 -8.48
C GLU A 200 -23.57 -1.71 -7.44
N ASN A 201 -24.10 -0.51 -7.66
CA ASN A 201 -24.86 0.28 -6.68
C ASN A 201 -24.15 0.35 -5.32
N LEU A 202 -22.83 0.56 -5.35
CA LEU A 202 -21.95 0.50 -4.19
C LEU A 202 -21.38 1.88 -3.86
N LYS A 203 -21.39 2.20 -2.57
CA LYS A 203 -20.71 3.39 -2.04
C LYS A 203 -19.85 3.02 -0.84
N ILE A 204 -18.57 3.33 -0.90
CA ILE A 204 -17.60 3.12 0.16
C ILE A 204 -17.13 4.48 0.67
N ASN A 205 -17.22 4.71 1.99
CA ASN A 205 -16.59 5.84 2.65
C ASN A 205 -15.32 5.35 3.33
N SER A 206 -14.21 6.06 3.16
CA SER A 206 -12.91 5.70 3.72
C SER A 206 -12.28 6.85 4.48
N ASN A 207 -11.58 6.49 5.55
CA ASN A 207 -10.56 7.34 6.15
C ASN A 207 -9.22 7.01 5.49
N ILE A 208 -8.49 8.03 5.06
CA ILE A 208 -7.20 7.85 4.42
C ILE A 208 -6.14 8.48 5.31
N HIS A 209 -5.31 7.64 5.91
CA HIS A 209 -4.19 8.08 6.74
C HIS A 209 -3.01 8.45 5.83
N ILE A 210 -2.50 9.68 5.97
CA ILE A 210 -1.36 10.20 5.20
C ILE A 210 -0.12 10.19 6.08
N ARG A 211 1.00 9.75 5.50
CA ARG A 211 2.34 9.83 6.10
C ARG A 211 3.33 10.33 5.05
N TRP A 212 4.33 11.04 5.51
CA TRP A 212 5.41 11.52 4.66
C TRP A 212 6.74 10.92 5.13
N PHE A 213 7.47 10.35 4.19
CA PHE A 213 8.82 9.84 4.38
C PHE A 213 9.72 10.48 3.35
N GLU A 214 10.57 11.45 3.80
CA GLU A 214 11.33 12.29 2.89
C GLU A 214 10.39 12.98 1.87
N GLU A 215 10.55 12.72 0.59
CA GLU A 215 9.73 13.23 -0.52
C GLU A 215 8.61 12.28 -0.99
N TYR A 216 8.36 11.22 -0.24
CA TYR A 216 7.33 10.22 -0.54
C TYR A 216 6.08 10.43 0.30
N CYS A 217 4.95 10.52 -0.38
CA CYS A 217 3.63 10.46 0.25
C CYS A 217 3.18 9.00 0.33
N LEU A 218 2.74 8.58 1.48
CA LEU A 218 2.13 7.27 1.71
C LEU A 218 0.70 7.47 2.19
N ALA A 219 -0.27 6.80 1.57
CA ALA A 219 -1.68 6.83 1.91
C ALA A 219 -2.18 5.43 2.26
N ILE A 220 -2.91 5.30 3.37
CA ILE A 220 -3.56 4.06 3.80
C ILE A 220 -5.06 4.32 3.92
N SER A 221 -5.87 3.62 3.14
CA SER A 221 -7.33 3.66 3.17
C SER A 221 -7.86 2.51 4.02
N VAL A 222 -8.68 2.86 5.02
CA VAL A 222 -9.38 1.94 5.92
C VAL A 222 -10.86 2.28 5.95
#